data_8f636be4754ed404c28a0274e4571c32
#
_entry.id   8f636be4754ed404c28a0274e4571c32
#
_cell.length_a   1.000
_cell.length_b   1.000
_cell.length_c   1.000
_cell.angle_alpha   90.00
_cell.angle_beta   90.00
_cell.angle_gamma   90.00
#
_symmetry.space_group_name_H-M   'P 1'
#
loop_
_entity.id
_entity.type
_entity.pdbx_description
1 polymer ?
#
loop_
_entity_poly.entity_id
_entity_poly.type
_entity_poly.pdbx_seq_one_letter_code
_entity_poly.pdbx_strand_id
1 'polypeptide(L)' 'MEKNRTAIIVAGGKGERMNADIPKQFLKLKGKPILMHTLEVFHRFDARMQLILVLPEIQIKFWQQLCRDHSF' A
#
# COMPACT_ATOMS: atom_id res chain seq x y z
N MET A 1 -24.06 -10.18 15.03
CA MET A 1 -23.65 -9.32 14.37
C MET A 1 -22.32 -9.46 13.96
N GLU A 2 -21.94 -9.17 12.80
CA GLU A 2 -20.67 -9.26 12.43
C GLU A 2 -19.88 -8.18 12.80
N LYS A 3 -18.71 -8.28 13.22
CA LYS A 3 -17.85 -7.26 13.51
C LYS A 3 -16.97 -7.14 12.40
N ASN A 4 -16.89 -6.02 11.74
CA ASN A 4 -15.97 -5.80 10.67
C ASN A 4 -14.71 -5.23 11.23
N ARG A 5 -13.59 -5.71 10.78
CA ARG A 5 -12.31 -5.20 11.20
C ARG A 5 -11.84 -4.15 10.23
N THR A 6 -11.09 -3.20 10.72
CA THR A 6 -10.52 -2.16 9.90
C THR A 6 -9.05 -2.02 10.23
N ALA A 7 -8.20 -2.04 9.25
CA ALA A 7 -6.78 -1.83 9.46
C ALA A 7 -6.39 -0.53 8.77
N ILE A 8 -5.64 0.31 9.47
CA ILE A 8 -5.17 1.55 8.90
C ILE A 8 -3.69 1.39 8.67
N ILE A 9 -3.26 1.49 7.43
CA ILE A 9 -1.88 1.29 7.07
C ILE A 9 -1.30 2.61 6.63
N VAL A 10 -0.29 3.08 7.34
CA VAL A 10 0.34 4.35 7.03
C VAL A 10 1.62 4.04 6.28
N ALA A 11 1.75 4.53 5.08
CA ALA A 11 2.92 4.24 4.28
C ALA A 11 3.50 5.51 3.71
N GLY A 12 4.67 5.44 3.22
CA GLY A 12 5.28 6.56 2.56
C GLY A 12 5.88 7.61 3.42
N GLY A 13 5.97 7.49 4.64
CA GLY A 13 6.43 8.45 5.54
C GLY A 13 7.46 9.36 5.07
N LYS A 14 8.38 9.88 5.77
CA LYS A 14 9.28 10.79 5.48
C LYS A 14 10.29 10.30 4.85
N GLY A 15 10.45 9.58 4.58
CA GLY A 15 11.45 9.06 3.99
C GLY A 15 12.55 9.40 3.70
N GLU A 16 13.20 9.63 3.91
CA GLU A 16 14.18 10.04 3.71
C GLU A 16 15.00 9.45 3.23
N ARG A 17 15.52 9.46 2.81
CA ARG A 17 16.37 9.18 2.40
C ARG A 17 16.80 8.40 1.70
N MET A 18 16.98 7.93 1.10
CA MET A 18 17.32 7.15 0.44
C MET A 18 17.55 7.69 -0.76
N ASN A 19 17.97 8.33 -1.41
CA ASN A 19 18.28 8.72 -2.58
C ASN A 19 17.39 8.20 -3.58
N ALA A 20 16.41 7.47 -3.42
CA ALA A 20 15.57 6.95 -4.43
C ALA A 20 14.52 7.94 -4.74
N ASP A 21 14.14 8.08 -5.98
CA ASP A 21 13.08 8.94 -6.32
C ASP A 21 11.76 8.33 -5.94
N ILE A 22 11.69 7.03 -5.72
CA ILE A 22 10.47 6.33 -5.41
C ILE A 22 10.46 5.91 -3.97
N PRO A 23 9.39 6.17 -3.23
CA PRO A 23 9.31 5.76 -1.85
C PRO A 23 9.53 4.28 -1.72
N LYS A 24 10.20 3.87 -0.61
CA LYS A 24 10.51 2.50 -0.40
C LYS A 24 9.33 1.58 -0.54
N GLN A 25 8.15 1.95 -0.08
CA GLN A 25 7.00 1.06 -0.15
C GLN A 25 6.52 0.82 -1.57
N PHE A 26 6.95 1.65 -2.52
CA PHE A 26 6.54 1.47 -3.89
C PHE A 26 7.58 0.73 -4.71
N LEU A 27 8.71 0.39 -4.13
CA LEU A 27 9.71 -0.37 -4.87
C LEU A 27 9.15 -1.77 -5.10
N LYS A 28 9.55 -2.38 -6.18
CA LYS A 28 9.02 -3.67 -6.51
C LYS A 28 9.78 -4.80 -5.90
N LEU A 29 9.09 -5.83 -5.46
CA LEU A 29 9.66 -7.03 -4.98
C LEU A 29 8.98 -8.11 -5.77
N LYS A 30 9.71 -8.85 -6.57
CA LYS A 30 9.15 -9.87 -7.40
C LYS A 30 8.11 -9.30 -8.33
N GLY A 31 8.41 -8.13 -8.88
CA GLY A 31 7.54 -7.52 -9.89
C GLY A 31 6.35 -6.77 -9.37
N LYS A 32 6.20 -6.64 -8.07
CA LYS A 32 5.05 -5.97 -7.52
C LYS A 32 5.49 -5.07 -6.38
N PRO A 33 4.93 -3.88 -6.24
CA PRO A 33 5.34 -2.99 -5.16
C PRO A 33 5.20 -3.64 -3.80
N ILE A 34 6.15 -3.35 -2.91
CA ILE A 34 6.14 -3.92 -1.58
C ILE A 34 4.81 -3.66 -0.88
N LEU A 35 4.25 -2.46 -1.03
CA LEU A 35 2.99 -2.14 -0.36
C LEU A 35 1.86 -3.08 -0.78
N MET A 36 1.85 -3.51 -2.04
CA MET A 36 0.82 -4.43 -2.48
C MET A 36 0.97 -5.78 -1.81
N HIS A 37 2.23 -6.22 -1.57
CA HIS A 37 2.44 -7.48 -0.86
C HIS A 37 1.89 -7.35 0.57
N THR A 38 2.11 -6.19 1.19
CA THR A 38 1.63 -5.97 2.54
C THR A 38 0.10 -6.01 2.59
N LEU A 39 -0.54 -5.33 1.63
CA LEU A 39 -2.00 -5.30 1.62
C LEU A 39 -2.58 -6.69 1.37
N GLU A 40 -1.90 -7.49 0.57
CA GLU A 40 -2.38 -8.82 0.31
C GLU A 40 -2.32 -9.71 1.55
N VAL A 41 -1.34 -9.48 2.41
CA VAL A 41 -1.24 -10.25 3.64
C VAL A 41 -2.47 -9.99 4.51
N PHE A 42 -2.88 -8.71 4.63
CA PHE A 42 -4.05 -8.40 5.42
C PHE A 42 -5.31 -8.97 4.77
N HIS A 43 -5.39 -8.91 3.46
CA HIS A 43 -6.57 -9.42 2.77
C HIS A 43 -6.69 -10.93 2.95
N ARG A 44 -5.56 -11.65 2.96
CA ARG A 44 -5.63 -13.06 3.18
C ARG A 44 -6.01 -13.38 4.60
N PHE A 45 -5.63 -12.52 5.54
CA PHE A 45 -5.96 -12.77 6.93
C PHE A 45 -7.46 -12.63 7.12
N ASP A 46 -8.11 -11.67 6.49
CA ASP A 46 -9.53 -11.50 6.62
C ASP A 46 -10.02 -10.74 5.39
N ALA A 47 -10.59 -11.45 4.44
CA ALA A 47 -11.02 -10.84 3.19
C ALA A 47 -12.10 -9.81 3.37
N ARG A 48 -12.76 -9.78 4.54
CA ARG A 48 -13.79 -8.79 4.75
C ARG A 48 -13.28 -7.58 5.50
N MET A 49 -12.00 -7.55 5.84
CA MET A 49 -11.45 -6.44 6.57
C MET A 49 -11.40 -5.23 5.68
N GLN A 50 -11.73 -4.07 6.20
CA GLN A 50 -11.60 -2.85 5.45
C GLN A 50 -10.19 -2.35 5.62
N LEU A 51 -9.52 -2.02 4.54
CA LEU A 51 -8.15 -1.53 4.59
C LEU A 51 -8.15 -0.07 4.21
N ILE A 52 -7.59 0.76 5.08
CA ILE A 52 -7.49 2.18 4.82
C ILE A 52 -6.03 2.50 4.68
N LEU A 53 -5.62 2.97 3.53
CA LEU A 53 -4.23 3.26 3.25
C LEU A 53 -4.02 4.75 3.32
N VAL A 54 -3.11 5.19 4.15
CA VAL A 54 -2.82 6.60 4.32
C VAL A 54 -1.49 6.91 3.67
N LEU A 55 -1.48 7.79 2.70
CA LEU A 55 -0.28 8.17 1.98
C LEU A 55 -0.17 9.69 1.93
N PRO A 56 1.05 10.21 1.81
CA PRO A 56 1.20 11.63 1.56
C PRO A 56 0.47 12.00 0.28
N GLU A 57 -0.14 13.17 0.26
CA GLU A 57 -0.93 13.55 -0.88
C GLU A 57 -0.20 13.45 -2.20
N ILE A 58 1.05 13.82 -2.25
CA ILE A 58 1.76 13.78 -3.50
C ILE A 58 2.00 12.38 -4.00
N GLN A 59 1.83 11.36 -3.16
CA GLN A 59 2.05 10.00 -3.58
C GLN A 59 0.77 9.29 -3.99
N ILE A 60 -0.37 9.90 -3.74
CA ILE A 60 -1.64 9.24 -4.01
C ILE A 60 -1.82 8.93 -5.48
N LYS A 61 -1.50 9.88 -6.35
CA LYS A 61 -1.68 9.64 -7.75
C LYS A 61 -0.76 8.57 -8.27
N PHE A 62 0.46 8.55 -7.77
CA PHE A 62 1.42 7.55 -8.19
C PHE A 62 0.92 6.17 -7.76
N TRP A 63 0.40 6.08 -6.55
CA TRP A 63 -0.12 4.81 -6.06
C TRP A 63 -1.32 4.36 -6.90
N GLN A 64 -2.19 5.30 -7.26
CA GLN A 64 -3.35 4.94 -8.04
C GLN A 64 -2.92 4.42 -9.43
N GLN A 65 -1.84 4.99 -9.98
CA GLN A 65 -1.36 4.52 -11.26
C GLN A 65 -0.79 3.11 -11.12
N LEU A 66 -0.08 2.83 -10.02
CA LEU A 66 0.45 1.50 -9.82
C LEU A 66 -0.68 0.48 -9.67
N CYS A 67 -1.76 0.86 -9.01
CA CYS A 67 -2.89 -0.04 -8.87
C CYS A 67 -3.48 -0.37 -10.24
N ARG A 68 -3.56 0.62 -11.12
CA ARG A 68 -4.09 0.35 -12.44
C ARG A 68 -3.13 -0.54 -13.23
N ASP A 69 -1.84 -0.27 -13.14
CA ASP A 69 -0.86 -1.04 -13.89
C ASP A 69 -0.85 -2.50 -13.47
N HIS A 70 -1.12 -2.79 -12.22
CA HIS A 70 -1.07 -4.15 -11.71
C HIS A 70 -2.47 -4.75 -11.51
N SER A 71 -3.49 -4.07 -11.95
CA SER A 71 -4.87 -4.53 -11.80
C SER A 71 -5.19 -4.82 -10.33
N PHE A 72 -4.71 -3.96 -9.47
CA PHE A 72 -4.83 -4.21 -8.04
C PHE A 72 -6.07 -3.51 -7.41
#